data_f350faebdb34ba9435a65b60b85087dc
#
_entry.id   f350faebdb34ba9435a65b60b85087dc
#
_cell.length_a   1.000
_cell.length_b   1.000
_cell.length_c   1.000
_cell.angle_alpha   90.00
_cell.angle_beta   90.00
_cell.angle_gamma   90.00
#
_symmetry.space_group_name_H-M   'P 1'
#
loop_
_entity.id
_entity.type
_entity.pdbx_description
1 polymer ?
#
loop_
_entity_poly.entity_id
_entity_poly.type
_entity_poly.pdbx_seq_one_letter_code
_entity_poly.pdbx_strand_id
1 'polypeptide(L)'
;MHKRLFPSMLVTAAALAGLGAALPAAAQFAKPEDAIKYRKSGMFIMNTHFGRVAAMANGRVPFDAKAAADNAEVAAMISKVVYAGFVDGTDKGDTRAKPEIWSEMDKFRAAASKMQDEMAKVNAAAKAGNLDAIKAAVGETGKACKACHDTYRKE
;
A
#
# COMPACT_ATOMS: atom_id res chain seq x y z
N MET A 1 76.24 14.07 0.69
CA MET A 1 75.02 13.95 -0.17
C MET A 1 74.43 12.57 0.07
N HIS A 2 73.37 12.48 0.91
CA HIS A 2 72.73 11.20 1.22
C HIS A 2 71.28 11.28 0.66
N LYS A 3 71.03 10.54 -0.42
CA LYS A 3 69.69 10.34 -0.97
C LYS A 3 68.94 9.31 -0.13
N ARG A 4 67.92 9.72 0.57
CA ARG A 4 66.98 8.80 1.24
C ARG A 4 65.88 8.40 0.24
N LEU A 5 65.85 7.12 -0.09
CA LEU A 5 64.79 6.47 -0.84
C LEU A 5 63.63 6.16 0.12
N PHE A 6 62.44 6.71 -0.15
CA PHE A 6 61.20 6.33 0.52
C PHE A 6 60.52 5.18 -0.28
N PRO A 7 60.13 4.08 0.35
CA PRO A 7 59.34 3.06 -0.34
C PRO A 7 57.89 3.48 -0.39
N SER A 8 57.32 3.50 -1.61
CA SER A 8 55.88 3.68 -1.85
C SER A 8 55.12 2.49 -1.32
N MET A 9 54.27 2.71 -0.30
CA MET A 9 53.33 1.74 0.23
C MET A 9 52.07 1.77 -0.66
N LEU A 10 51.90 0.75 -1.51
CA LEU A 10 50.65 0.50 -2.23
C LEU A 10 49.57 0.04 -1.23
N VAL A 11 48.63 0.91 -0.94
CA VAL A 11 47.39 0.55 -0.21
C VAL A 11 46.40 -0.02 -1.20
N THR A 12 46.27 -1.33 -1.25
CA THR A 12 45.21 -2.03 -1.98
C THR A 12 43.92 -1.91 -1.20
N ALA A 13 43.03 -1.00 -1.63
CA ALA A 13 41.63 -0.90 -1.11
C ALA A 13 40.82 -2.07 -1.68
N ALA A 14 40.61 -3.11 -0.88
CA ALA A 14 39.66 -4.17 -1.20
C ALA A 14 38.22 -3.62 -1.05
N ALA A 15 37.57 -3.35 -2.19
CA ALA A 15 36.15 -3.02 -2.22
C ALA A 15 35.32 -4.28 -1.91
N LEU A 16 34.82 -4.42 -0.68
CA LEU A 16 33.79 -5.38 -0.31
C LEU A 16 32.47 -4.95 -0.95
N ALA A 17 32.20 -5.47 -2.15
CA ALA A 17 30.84 -5.40 -2.73
C ALA A 17 29.93 -6.31 -1.91
N GLY A 18 29.23 -5.72 -0.93
CA GLY A 18 28.16 -6.40 -0.20
C GLY A 18 27.01 -6.70 -1.18
N LEU A 19 26.89 -7.95 -1.65
CA LEU A 19 25.66 -8.43 -2.26
C LEU A 19 24.58 -8.43 -1.17
N GLY A 20 23.79 -7.36 -1.12
CA GLY A 20 22.54 -7.35 -0.39
C GLY A 20 21.60 -8.35 -1.05
N ALA A 21 21.55 -9.58 -0.55
CA ALA A 21 20.52 -10.53 -0.95
C ALA A 21 19.16 -9.93 -0.60
N ALA A 22 18.43 -9.43 -1.61
CA ALA A 22 17.03 -9.08 -1.45
C ALA A 22 16.31 -10.37 -1.05
N LEU A 23 15.88 -10.46 0.21
CA LEU A 23 15.06 -11.57 0.68
C LEU A 23 13.78 -11.60 -0.18
N PRO A 24 13.37 -12.77 -0.70
CA PRO A 24 12.14 -12.88 -1.46
C PRO A 24 10.96 -12.39 -0.58
N ALA A 25 9.99 -11.70 -1.20
CA ALA A 25 8.81 -11.17 -0.50
C ALA A 25 8.06 -12.25 0.32
N ALA A 26 8.20 -13.53 -0.02
CA ALA A 26 7.70 -14.66 0.74
C ALA A 26 8.29 -14.76 2.18
N ALA A 27 9.47 -14.18 2.43
CA ALA A 27 10.07 -14.16 3.77
C ALA A 27 9.41 -13.16 4.73
N GLN A 28 8.49 -12.33 4.26
CA GLN A 28 7.81 -11.33 5.08
C GLN A 28 6.74 -11.95 6.01
N PHE A 29 6.21 -13.12 5.67
CA PHE A 29 5.20 -13.83 6.46
C PHE A 29 5.68 -15.26 6.74
N ALA A 30 5.59 -15.70 8.00
CA ALA A 30 6.01 -17.03 8.40
C ALA A 30 5.11 -18.14 7.82
N LYS A 31 3.83 -17.82 7.58
CA LYS A 31 2.82 -18.75 7.05
C LYS A 31 1.89 -18.05 6.07
N PRO A 32 1.34 -18.77 5.07
CA PRO A 32 0.34 -18.19 4.14
C PRO A 32 -0.86 -17.56 4.85
N GLU A 33 -1.32 -18.15 5.96
CA GLU A 33 -2.46 -17.67 6.74
C GLU A 33 -2.18 -16.28 7.35
N ASP A 34 -0.93 -15.99 7.73
CA ASP A 34 -0.55 -14.69 8.28
C ASP A 34 -0.65 -13.59 7.20
N ALA A 35 -0.24 -13.88 5.97
CA ALA A 35 -0.41 -12.97 4.84
C ALA A 35 -1.89 -12.72 4.51
N ILE A 36 -2.71 -13.78 4.54
CA ILE A 36 -4.17 -13.67 4.35
C ILE A 36 -4.78 -12.80 5.46
N LYS A 37 -4.43 -13.06 6.71
CA LYS A 37 -4.89 -12.27 7.86
C LYS A 37 -4.45 -10.82 7.75
N TYR A 38 -3.19 -10.58 7.37
CA TYR A 38 -2.64 -9.23 7.19
C TYR A 38 -3.45 -8.42 6.18
N ARG A 39 -3.67 -8.94 4.96
CA ARG A 39 -4.41 -8.21 3.94
C ARG A 39 -5.89 -8.02 4.29
N LYS A 40 -6.54 -9.03 4.91
CA LYS A 40 -7.93 -8.92 5.39
C LYS A 40 -8.06 -7.82 6.45
N SER A 41 -7.16 -7.81 7.44
CA SER A 41 -7.16 -6.78 8.49
C SER A 41 -6.85 -5.40 7.94
N GLY A 42 -5.87 -5.29 7.04
CA GLY A 42 -5.56 -4.03 6.37
C GLY A 42 -6.73 -3.48 5.56
N MET A 43 -7.39 -4.32 4.75
CA MET A 43 -8.59 -3.93 4.01
C MET A 43 -9.74 -3.51 4.92
N PHE A 44 -9.92 -4.18 6.06
CA PHE A 44 -10.93 -3.80 7.05
C PHE A 44 -10.62 -2.42 7.66
N ILE A 45 -9.39 -2.19 8.10
CA ILE A 45 -8.97 -0.91 8.69
C ILE A 45 -9.12 0.21 7.65
N MET A 46 -8.59 0.01 6.44
CA MET A 46 -8.69 0.98 5.35
C MET A 46 -10.15 1.36 5.05
N ASN A 47 -11.01 0.36 4.88
CA ASN A 47 -12.43 0.57 4.62
C ASN A 47 -13.16 1.28 5.77
N THR A 48 -12.81 0.96 7.02
CA THR A 48 -13.40 1.59 8.21
C THR A 48 -13.08 3.09 8.23
N HIS A 49 -11.83 3.46 8.02
CA HIS A 49 -11.41 4.86 8.03
C HIS A 49 -11.92 5.63 6.80
N PHE A 50 -11.82 5.05 5.61
CA PHE A 50 -12.41 5.61 4.40
C PHE A 50 -13.93 5.80 4.54
N GLY A 51 -14.64 4.83 5.12
CA GLY A 51 -16.08 4.88 5.35
C GLY A 51 -16.52 6.05 6.24
N ARG A 52 -15.70 6.42 7.25
CA ARG A 52 -15.96 7.60 8.08
C ARG A 52 -15.84 8.90 7.27
N VAL A 53 -14.82 9.02 6.43
CA VAL A 53 -14.67 10.16 5.52
C VAL A 53 -15.86 10.22 4.54
N ALA A 54 -16.22 9.07 3.95
CA ALA A 54 -17.36 8.98 3.04
C ALA A 54 -18.70 9.32 3.71
N ALA A 55 -18.87 8.97 4.98
CA ALA A 55 -20.08 9.33 5.73
C ALA A 55 -20.22 10.85 5.89
N MET A 56 -19.14 11.55 6.22
CA MET A 56 -19.08 13.00 6.28
C MET A 56 -19.30 13.64 4.90
N ALA A 57 -18.60 13.13 3.89
CA ALA A 57 -18.70 13.62 2.51
C ALA A 57 -20.14 13.51 1.96
N ASN A 58 -20.87 12.46 2.33
CA ASN A 58 -22.25 12.22 1.87
C ASN A 58 -23.31 12.82 2.81
N GLY A 59 -22.93 13.60 3.81
CA GLY A 59 -23.86 14.24 4.75
C GLY A 59 -24.58 13.28 5.70
N ARG A 60 -24.10 12.04 5.87
CA ARG A 60 -24.69 11.06 6.81
C ARG A 60 -24.35 11.39 8.26
N VAL A 61 -23.26 12.09 8.47
CA VAL A 61 -22.83 12.67 9.74
C VAL A 61 -22.32 14.08 9.50
N PRO A 62 -22.32 14.97 10.52
CA PRO A 62 -21.74 16.31 10.39
C PRO A 62 -20.30 16.26 9.93
N PHE A 63 -19.91 17.25 9.10
CA PHE A 63 -18.53 17.38 8.65
C PHE A 63 -17.63 17.92 9.76
N ASP A 64 -16.58 17.19 10.07
CA ASP A 64 -15.48 17.60 10.93
C ASP A 64 -14.17 17.49 10.14
N ALA A 65 -13.56 18.63 9.86
CA ALA A 65 -12.35 18.70 9.03
C ALA A 65 -11.17 17.96 9.66
N LYS A 66 -11.01 18.02 10.99
CA LYS A 66 -9.94 17.29 11.67
C LYS A 66 -10.15 15.79 11.60
N ALA A 67 -11.34 15.35 11.93
CA ALA A 67 -11.68 13.92 11.85
C ALA A 67 -11.57 13.39 10.42
N ALA A 68 -11.96 14.19 9.41
CA ALA A 68 -11.80 13.82 8.01
C ALA A 68 -10.31 13.63 7.63
N ALA A 69 -9.45 14.57 8.02
CA ALA A 69 -8.01 14.50 7.77
C ALA A 69 -7.36 13.29 8.45
N ASP A 70 -7.63 13.08 9.74
CA ASP A 70 -7.06 11.96 10.51
C ASP A 70 -7.47 10.60 9.91
N ASN A 71 -8.75 10.43 9.55
CA ASN A 71 -9.23 9.18 8.96
C ASN A 71 -8.71 8.98 7.52
N ALA A 72 -8.65 10.02 6.71
CA ALA A 72 -8.11 9.94 5.35
C ALA A 72 -6.63 9.57 5.35
N GLU A 73 -5.85 10.08 6.30
CA GLU A 73 -4.42 9.75 6.43
C GLU A 73 -4.21 8.28 6.75
N VAL A 74 -4.95 7.73 7.72
CA VAL A 74 -4.89 6.29 8.03
C VAL A 74 -5.27 5.44 6.82
N ALA A 75 -6.38 5.77 6.14
CA ALA A 75 -6.80 5.03 4.95
C ALA A 75 -5.74 5.07 3.83
N ALA A 76 -5.15 6.25 3.58
CA ALA A 76 -4.10 6.42 2.58
C ALA A 76 -2.81 5.67 2.96
N MET A 77 -2.44 5.62 4.23
CA MET A 77 -1.28 4.86 4.70
C MET A 77 -1.49 3.34 4.50
N ILE A 78 -2.63 2.82 4.94
CA ILE A 78 -2.92 1.38 4.81
C ILE A 78 -3.04 0.98 3.34
N SER A 79 -3.58 1.84 2.46
CA SER A 79 -3.68 1.57 1.03
C SER A 79 -2.33 1.23 0.38
N LYS A 80 -1.22 1.77 0.90
CA LYS A 80 0.13 1.54 0.37
C LYS A 80 0.73 0.20 0.79
N VAL A 81 0.35 -0.31 1.96
CA VAL A 81 1.01 -1.49 2.56
C VAL A 81 0.19 -2.77 2.45
N VAL A 82 -1.14 -2.69 2.36
CA VAL A 82 -2.03 -3.85 2.42
C VAL A 82 -1.77 -4.90 1.33
N TYR A 83 -1.25 -4.47 0.18
CA TYR A 83 -0.98 -5.35 -0.97
C TYR A 83 0.23 -6.27 -0.77
N ALA A 84 1.10 -5.99 0.21
CA ALA A 84 2.18 -6.90 0.60
C ALA A 84 1.67 -8.29 1.05
N GLY A 85 0.40 -8.41 1.44
CA GLY A 85 -0.22 -9.68 1.80
C GLY A 85 -0.71 -10.53 0.63
N PHE A 86 -0.48 -10.12 -0.63
CA PHE A 86 -0.82 -10.92 -1.82
C PHE A 86 0.42 -11.62 -2.37
N VAL A 87 1.02 -12.49 -1.57
CA VAL A 87 2.19 -13.30 -1.93
C VAL A 87 1.77 -14.65 -2.50
N ASP A 88 2.68 -15.32 -3.22
CA ASP A 88 2.43 -16.64 -3.79
C ASP A 88 2.01 -17.67 -2.72
N GLY A 89 1.14 -18.61 -3.09
CA GLY A 89 0.62 -19.63 -2.18
C GLY A 89 -0.46 -19.13 -1.20
N THR A 90 -0.97 -17.90 -1.36
CA THR A 90 -2.04 -17.33 -0.51
C THR A 90 -3.39 -17.16 -1.23
N ASP A 91 -3.56 -17.89 -2.34
CA ASP A 91 -4.79 -17.95 -3.14
C ASP A 91 -5.85 -18.91 -2.54
N LYS A 92 -5.45 -19.73 -1.56
CA LYS A 92 -6.28 -20.73 -0.88
C LYS A 92 -6.47 -20.39 0.59
N GLY A 93 -7.40 -21.10 1.25
CA GLY A 93 -7.71 -20.92 2.67
C GLY A 93 -8.83 -19.91 2.91
N ASP A 94 -8.85 -19.25 4.09
CA ASP A 94 -9.90 -18.28 4.47
C ASP A 94 -9.72 -16.95 3.75
N THR A 95 -9.95 -16.97 2.44
CA THR A 95 -9.80 -15.79 1.57
C THR A 95 -10.92 -15.68 0.54
N ARG A 96 -11.33 -14.43 0.26
CA ARG A 96 -12.21 -14.09 -0.85
C ARG A 96 -11.44 -13.62 -2.09
N ALA A 97 -10.10 -13.61 -2.05
CA ALA A 97 -9.29 -13.31 -3.21
C ALA A 97 -9.47 -14.38 -4.28
N LYS A 98 -9.68 -13.95 -5.53
CA LYS A 98 -9.78 -14.88 -6.67
C LYS A 98 -8.37 -15.28 -7.13
N PRO A 99 -8.18 -16.51 -7.67
CA PRO A 99 -6.86 -16.96 -8.15
C PRO A 99 -6.33 -16.12 -9.32
N GLU A 100 -7.19 -15.42 -10.06
CA GLU A 100 -6.83 -14.50 -11.13
C GLU A 100 -5.86 -13.39 -10.70
N ILE A 101 -5.83 -13.04 -9.41
CA ILE A 101 -4.84 -12.11 -8.86
C ILE A 101 -3.43 -12.56 -9.17
N TRP A 102 -3.13 -13.85 -8.98
CA TRP A 102 -1.78 -14.41 -9.15
C TRP A 102 -1.45 -14.71 -10.62
N SER A 103 -2.45 -15.05 -11.43
CA SER A 103 -2.25 -15.24 -12.88
C SER A 103 -2.18 -13.93 -13.66
N GLU A 104 -2.72 -12.82 -13.11
CA GLU A 104 -2.74 -11.50 -13.75
C GLU A 104 -2.14 -10.41 -12.82
N MET A 105 -1.06 -10.74 -12.11
CA MET A 105 -0.47 -9.90 -11.05
C MET A 105 -0.20 -8.45 -11.50
N ASP A 106 0.24 -8.23 -12.74
CA ASP A 106 0.50 -6.88 -13.26
C ASP A 106 -0.78 -6.05 -13.41
N LYS A 107 -1.87 -6.68 -13.88
CA LYS A 107 -3.18 -6.01 -13.96
C LYS A 107 -3.74 -5.72 -12.57
N PHE A 108 -3.58 -6.67 -11.63
CA PHE A 108 -3.97 -6.47 -10.24
C PHE A 108 -3.20 -5.32 -9.59
N ARG A 109 -1.88 -5.24 -9.79
CA ARG A 109 -1.04 -4.13 -9.31
C ARG A 109 -1.44 -2.80 -9.91
N ALA A 110 -1.76 -2.77 -11.21
CA ALA A 110 -2.25 -1.56 -11.87
C ALA A 110 -3.58 -1.07 -11.26
N ALA A 111 -4.52 -1.99 -10.99
CA ALA A 111 -5.78 -1.66 -10.31
C ALA A 111 -5.55 -1.15 -8.87
N ALA A 112 -4.61 -1.77 -8.15
CA ALA A 112 -4.20 -1.34 -6.82
C ALA A 112 -3.58 0.07 -6.84
N SER A 113 -2.67 0.36 -7.78
CA SER A 113 -2.05 1.68 -7.94
C SER A 113 -3.11 2.75 -8.22
N LYS A 114 -4.05 2.48 -9.13
CA LYS A 114 -5.15 3.41 -9.40
C LYS A 114 -5.95 3.74 -8.14
N MET A 115 -6.28 2.74 -7.32
CA MET A 115 -7.00 2.96 -6.06
C MET A 115 -6.15 3.78 -5.07
N GLN A 116 -4.84 3.52 -4.99
CA GLN A 116 -3.91 4.28 -4.15
C GLN A 116 -3.84 5.76 -4.55
N ASP A 117 -3.81 6.04 -5.87
CA ASP A 117 -3.80 7.41 -6.39
C ASP A 117 -5.10 8.15 -6.01
N GLU A 118 -6.26 7.50 -6.14
CA GLU A 118 -7.53 8.10 -5.72
C GLU A 118 -7.59 8.31 -4.20
N MET A 119 -7.08 7.36 -3.41
CA MET A 119 -7.00 7.50 -1.95
C MET A 119 -6.07 8.65 -1.53
N ALA A 120 -4.99 8.88 -2.27
CA ALA A 120 -4.09 10.03 -2.04
C ALA A 120 -4.82 11.37 -2.29
N LYS A 121 -5.71 11.43 -3.29
CA LYS A 121 -6.55 12.62 -3.53
C LYS A 121 -7.54 12.87 -2.39
N VAL A 122 -8.16 11.81 -1.83
CA VAL A 122 -9.01 11.92 -0.64
C VAL A 122 -8.20 12.51 0.52
N ASN A 123 -6.99 12.00 0.76
CA ASN A 123 -6.13 12.49 1.83
C ASN A 123 -5.73 13.95 1.63
N ALA A 124 -5.35 14.34 0.42
CA ALA A 124 -5.00 15.73 0.11
C ALA A 124 -6.18 16.69 0.30
N ALA A 125 -7.37 16.32 -0.20
CA ALA A 125 -8.58 17.11 -0.05
C ALA A 125 -9.01 17.25 1.42
N ALA A 126 -8.89 16.16 2.20
CA ALA A 126 -9.20 16.15 3.63
C ALA A 126 -8.23 17.03 4.43
N LYS A 127 -6.93 16.98 4.15
CA LYS A 127 -5.93 17.88 4.77
C LYS A 127 -6.17 19.35 4.45
N ALA A 128 -6.72 19.65 3.29
CA ALA A 128 -7.12 21.00 2.90
C ALA A 128 -8.48 21.45 3.52
N GLY A 129 -9.21 20.54 4.18
CA GLY A 129 -10.54 20.82 4.74
C GLY A 129 -11.61 21.12 3.68
N ASN A 130 -11.38 20.76 2.41
CA ASN A 130 -12.26 21.07 1.29
C ASN A 130 -13.29 19.96 1.09
N LEU A 131 -14.50 20.17 1.63
CA LEU A 131 -15.58 19.18 1.57
C LEU A 131 -15.98 18.79 0.14
N ASP A 132 -16.03 19.74 -0.80
CA ASP A 132 -16.44 19.43 -2.17
C ASP A 132 -15.37 18.60 -2.89
N ALA A 133 -14.10 18.91 -2.68
CA ALA A 133 -12.99 18.08 -3.18
C ALA A 133 -13.00 16.68 -2.54
N ILE A 134 -13.32 16.57 -1.24
CA ILE A 134 -13.47 15.27 -0.55
C ILE A 134 -14.59 14.46 -1.20
N LYS A 135 -15.76 15.06 -1.44
CA LYS A 135 -16.90 14.38 -2.10
C LYS A 135 -16.52 13.81 -3.46
N ALA A 136 -15.86 14.63 -4.30
CA ALA A 136 -15.41 14.19 -5.62
C ALA A 136 -14.41 13.02 -5.51
N ALA A 137 -13.38 13.15 -4.67
CA ALA A 137 -12.35 12.14 -4.50
C ALA A 137 -12.92 10.83 -3.89
N VAL A 138 -13.83 10.91 -2.93
CA VAL A 138 -14.52 9.74 -2.35
C VAL A 138 -15.30 8.98 -3.42
N GLY A 139 -16.00 9.69 -4.32
CA GLY A 139 -16.72 9.08 -5.43
C GLY A 139 -15.81 8.29 -6.37
N GLU A 140 -14.69 8.86 -6.79
CA GLU A 140 -13.72 8.19 -7.67
C GLU A 140 -13.02 7.02 -6.98
N THR A 141 -12.64 7.18 -5.71
CA THR A 141 -12.08 6.07 -4.90
C THR A 141 -13.07 4.90 -4.79
N GLY A 142 -14.36 5.18 -4.56
CA GLY A 142 -15.41 4.16 -4.50
C GLY A 142 -15.53 3.38 -5.81
N LYS A 143 -15.45 4.06 -6.97
CA LYS A 143 -15.43 3.42 -8.29
C LYS A 143 -14.20 2.52 -8.48
N ALA A 144 -13.02 2.98 -8.08
CA ALA A 144 -11.79 2.20 -8.17
C ALA A 144 -11.86 0.95 -7.27
N CYS A 145 -12.36 1.07 -6.04
CA CYS A 145 -12.58 -0.06 -5.14
C CYS A 145 -13.53 -1.09 -5.75
N LYS A 146 -14.67 -0.62 -6.28
CA LYS A 146 -15.66 -1.50 -6.90
C LYS A 146 -15.08 -2.25 -8.10
N ALA A 147 -14.44 -1.56 -9.03
CA ALA A 147 -13.88 -2.16 -10.24
C ALA A 147 -12.87 -3.28 -9.92
N CYS A 148 -11.98 -3.05 -8.92
CA CYS A 148 -11.03 -4.06 -8.47
C CYS A 148 -11.76 -5.26 -7.81
N HIS A 149 -12.74 -5.00 -6.95
CA HIS A 149 -13.50 -6.05 -6.28
C HIS A 149 -14.33 -6.91 -7.24
N ASP A 150 -14.97 -6.32 -8.25
CA ASP A 150 -15.74 -7.06 -9.25
C ASP A 150 -14.85 -8.07 -10.00
N THR A 151 -13.60 -7.70 -10.27
CA THR A 151 -12.66 -8.55 -11.00
C THR A 151 -12.00 -9.60 -10.09
N TYR A 152 -11.51 -9.20 -8.90
CA TYR A 152 -10.54 -9.97 -8.11
C TYR A 152 -11.07 -10.50 -6.78
N ARG A 153 -12.34 -10.23 -6.41
CA ARG A 153 -12.92 -10.66 -5.14
C ARG A 153 -14.15 -11.54 -5.38
N LYS A 154 -14.23 -12.68 -4.67
CA LYS A 154 -15.44 -13.53 -4.60
C LYS A 154 -16.55 -12.79 -3.83
N GLU A 155 -17.77 -13.04 -4.19
CA GLU A 155 -18.96 -12.52 -3.47
C GLU A 155 -19.12 -13.14 -2.08
#